data_70a9fe02643ffa127ae845f5699b9667
#
_entry.id   70a9fe02643ffa127ae845f5699b9667
#
_cell.length_a   1.000
_cell.length_b   1.000
_cell.length_c   1.000
_cell.angle_alpha   90.00
_cell.angle_beta   90.00
_cell.angle_gamma   90.00
#
_symmetry.space_group_name_H-M   'P 1'
#
loop_
_entity.id
_entity.type
_entity.pdbx_description
1 polymer ?
#
loop_
_entity_poly.entity_id
_entity_poly.type
_entity_poly.pdbx_seq_one_letter_code
_entity_poly.pdbx_strand_id
1 'polypeptide(L)'
;MLIAGFCAFLFFYGVGQFGLIGADEPRYAQVAREMLERHDWVTPTLGGRPWLEKPPLYYWQAMAVYSVFGVSDTAARLPSSVDATLIVIAVYVFFRRFRRGVEVDAALITASCAAVIGYARAASMDMALTAAFAIGMLAWWAWRESEKRIYLALFYGCMALGTLAKGPVAPLLAAVVIVLFATITRELRLVGRTLWPSGILLFCAVALPWYVAVQVRNPQFFREFILKHNLTRFSTNLYHHPEPFWYYLPVMLIALLPWIVFVVAGAVGTLRVWWSERKSSAPSPDFELHFNVFASLWLVVPVLF
;
A
#
# COMPACT_ATOMS: atom_id res chain seq x y z
N MET A 1 -6.26 -19.00 -15.18
CA MET A 1 -7.55 -19.39 -14.60
C MET A 1 -7.48 -19.65 -13.08
N LEU A 2 -6.52 -20.43 -12.57
CA LEU A 2 -6.42 -20.75 -11.13
C LEU A 2 -6.38 -19.49 -10.23
N ILE A 3 -5.44 -18.56 -10.46
CA ILE A 3 -5.30 -17.34 -9.63
C ILE A 3 -6.56 -16.48 -9.68
N ALA A 4 -7.16 -16.31 -10.85
CA ALA A 4 -8.39 -15.51 -10.99
C ALA A 4 -9.56 -16.15 -10.22
N GLY A 5 -9.75 -17.47 -10.32
CA GLY A 5 -10.77 -18.19 -9.54
C GLY A 5 -10.53 -18.10 -8.04
N PHE A 6 -9.26 -18.15 -7.60
CA PHE A 6 -8.87 -18.05 -6.21
C PHE A 6 -9.14 -16.63 -5.64
N CYS A 7 -8.78 -15.58 -6.38
CA CYS A 7 -9.12 -14.20 -6.01
C CYS A 7 -10.63 -13.97 -6.00
N ALA A 8 -11.36 -14.47 -7.01
CA ALA A 8 -12.81 -14.35 -7.06
C ALA A 8 -13.48 -14.99 -5.83
N PHE A 9 -13.02 -16.15 -5.42
CA PHE A 9 -13.53 -16.83 -4.23
C PHE A 9 -13.15 -16.09 -2.94
N LEU A 10 -11.88 -15.74 -2.74
CA LEU A 10 -11.43 -15.17 -1.47
C LEU A 10 -11.88 -13.72 -1.26
N PHE A 11 -11.92 -12.91 -2.32
CA PHE A 11 -12.12 -11.47 -2.18
C PHE A 11 -13.55 -11.02 -2.51
N PHE A 12 -14.26 -11.72 -3.40
CA PHE A 12 -15.57 -11.28 -3.88
C PHE A 12 -16.74 -12.15 -3.39
N TYR A 13 -16.51 -13.46 -3.17
CA TYR A 13 -17.60 -14.34 -2.75
C TYR A 13 -18.10 -13.94 -1.37
N GLY A 14 -19.42 -13.65 -1.27
CA GLY A 14 -20.07 -13.33 0.00
C GLY A 14 -19.66 -11.99 0.62
N VAL A 15 -19.04 -11.07 -0.11
CA VAL A 15 -18.56 -9.77 0.42
C VAL A 15 -19.69 -8.88 0.95
N GLY A 16 -20.93 -9.09 0.50
CA GLY A 16 -22.13 -8.37 0.93
C GLY A 16 -23.02 -9.12 1.91
N GLN A 17 -22.59 -10.28 2.43
CA GLN A 17 -23.43 -11.07 3.35
C GLN A 17 -23.57 -10.44 4.74
N PHE A 18 -22.65 -9.55 5.10
CA PHE A 18 -22.68 -8.82 6.37
C PHE A 18 -22.76 -7.33 6.09
N GLY A 19 -23.48 -6.59 6.92
CA GLY A 19 -23.49 -5.13 6.92
C GLY A 19 -22.10 -4.55 7.12
N LEU A 20 -21.96 -3.25 6.91
CA LEU A 20 -20.67 -2.55 7.16
C LEU A 20 -20.31 -2.63 8.65
N ILE A 21 -19.06 -2.96 8.95
CA ILE A 21 -18.60 -3.29 10.30
C ILE A 21 -17.75 -2.16 10.88
N GLY A 22 -17.86 -1.97 12.19
CA GLY A 22 -17.10 -0.95 12.91
C GLY A 22 -17.53 0.49 12.59
N ALA A 23 -16.70 1.44 12.97
CA ALA A 23 -16.98 2.86 12.76
C ALA A 23 -16.50 3.37 11.40
N ASP A 24 -15.48 2.73 10.82
CA ASP A 24 -14.78 3.23 9.64
C ASP A 24 -15.48 2.86 8.33
N GLU A 25 -15.93 1.61 8.15
CA GLU A 25 -16.59 1.20 6.91
C GLU A 25 -17.85 2.03 6.60
N PRO A 26 -18.83 2.18 7.53
CA PRO A 26 -20.01 2.99 7.27
C PRO A 26 -19.66 4.46 6.99
N ARG A 27 -18.66 4.99 7.69
CA ARG A 27 -18.20 6.37 7.54
C ARG A 27 -17.63 6.60 6.13
N TYR A 28 -16.72 5.74 5.67
CA TYR A 28 -16.10 5.89 4.36
C TYR A 28 -17.11 5.65 3.23
N ALA A 29 -17.99 4.68 3.39
CA ALA A 29 -19.08 4.43 2.46
C ALA A 29 -20.03 5.63 2.34
N GLN A 30 -20.41 6.24 3.48
CA GLN A 30 -21.26 7.42 3.51
C GLN A 30 -20.59 8.64 2.88
N VAL A 31 -19.30 8.88 3.16
CA VAL A 31 -18.55 9.97 2.52
C VAL A 31 -18.55 9.82 0.99
N ALA A 32 -18.26 8.62 0.48
CA ALA A 32 -18.27 8.36 -0.95
C ALA A 32 -19.67 8.55 -1.56
N ARG A 33 -20.72 8.14 -0.85
CA ARG A 33 -22.11 8.34 -1.26
C ARG A 33 -22.45 9.84 -1.35
N GLU A 34 -22.15 10.62 -0.33
CA GLU A 34 -22.41 12.08 -0.32
C GLU A 34 -21.64 12.80 -1.43
N MET A 35 -20.38 12.42 -1.69
CA MET A 35 -19.60 12.95 -2.80
C MET A 35 -20.26 12.65 -4.14
N LEU A 36 -20.76 11.42 -4.34
CA LEU A 36 -21.46 11.01 -5.57
C LEU A 36 -22.77 11.80 -5.75
N GLU A 37 -23.61 11.87 -4.71
CA GLU A 37 -24.91 12.57 -4.75
C GLU A 37 -24.75 14.09 -5.04
N ARG A 38 -23.64 14.68 -4.56
CA ARG A 38 -23.31 16.09 -4.79
C ARG A 38 -22.52 16.34 -6.07
N HIS A 39 -22.10 15.29 -6.79
CA HIS A 39 -21.18 15.38 -7.92
C HIS A 39 -19.89 16.15 -7.59
N ASP A 40 -19.43 16.07 -6.32
CA ASP A 40 -18.24 16.78 -5.85
C ASP A 40 -17.05 15.79 -5.66
N TRP A 41 -16.08 15.87 -6.57
CA TRP A 41 -14.88 15.04 -6.56
C TRP A 41 -13.75 15.61 -5.70
N VAL A 42 -13.95 16.79 -5.10
CA VAL A 42 -12.90 17.52 -4.39
C VAL A 42 -13.10 17.49 -2.88
N THR A 43 -14.28 17.87 -2.39
CA THR A 43 -14.53 18.00 -0.96
C THR A 43 -15.29 16.81 -0.41
N PRO A 44 -14.62 15.89 0.32
CA PRO A 44 -15.33 14.85 1.07
C PRO A 44 -16.23 15.47 2.13
N THR A 45 -17.44 14.91 2.32
CA THR A 45 -18.36 15.36 3.38
C THR A 45 -18.93 14.18 4.14
N LEU A 46 -19.26 14.41 5.40
CA LEU A 46 -19.99 13.48 6.26
C LEU A 46 -21.09 14.22 7.00
N GLY A 47 -22.34 13.83 6.79
CA GLY A 47 -23.49 14.55 7.31
C GLY A 47 -23.59 15.99 6.78
N GLY A 48 -23.18 16.21 5.52
CA GLY A 48 -23.18 17.51 4.87
C GLY A 48 -22.06 18.46 5.30
N ARG A 49 -21.17 18.05 6.22
CA ARG A 49 -20.01 18.86 6.68
C ARG A 49 -18.72 18.35 6.05
N PRO A 50 -17.76 19.24 5.71
CA PRO A 50 -16.45 18.82 5.20
C PRO A 50 -15.77 17.79 6.12
N TRP A 51 -15.36 16.67 5.53
CA TRP A 51 -14.65 15.57 6.21
C TRP A 51 -13.23 15.49 5.67
N LEU A 52 -12.31 16.23 6.29
CA LEU A 52 -10.96 16.50 5.75
C LEU A 52 -9.89 15.59 6.35
N GLU A 53 -10.28 14.46 6.94
CA GLU A 53 -9.33 13.55 7.62
C GLU A 53 -8.55 12.65 6.67
N LYS A 54 -9.08 12.38 5.49
CA LYS A 54 -8.51 11.42 4.54
C LYS A 54 -8.54 11.93 3.11
N PRO A 55 -7.51 11.58 2.30
CA PRO A 55 -7.48 11.88 0.87
C PRO A 55 -8.50 11.04 0.08
N PRO A 56 -8.72 11.33 -1.22
CA PRO A 56 -9.93 10.93 -1.92
C PRO A 56 -9.89 9.58 -2.63
N LEU A 57 -8.74 8.89 -2.75
CA LEU A 57 -8.59 7.77 -3.66
C LEU A 57 -9.66 6.69 -3.45
N TYR A 58 -9.85 6.24 -2.23
CA TYR A 58 -10.89 5.25 -1.93
C TYR A 58 -12.30 5.79 -2.24
N TYR A 59 -12.57 7.06 -1.92
CA TYR A 59 -13.88 7.66 -2.20
C TYR A 59 -14.14 7.69 -3.71
N TRP A 60 -13.17 8.06 -4.52
CA TRP A 60 -13.28 8.03 -5.98
C TRP A 60 -13.53 6.63 -6.53
N GLN A 61 -12.83 5.62 -6.00
CA GLN A 61 -13.06 4.23 -6.38
C GLN A 61 -14.48 3.80 -6.01
N ALA A 62 -14.95 4.10 -4.80
CA ALA A 62 -16.30 3.78 -4.35
C ALA A 62 -17.37 4.54 -5.15
N MET A 63 -17.18 5.84 -5.45
CA MET A 63 -18.07 6.60 -6.33
C MET A 63 -18.20 5.96 -7.71
N ALA A 64 -17.09 5.51 -8.30
CA ALA A 64 -17.10 4.84 -9.60
C ALA A 64 -17.89 3.52 -9.54
N VAL A 65 -17.72 2.74 -8.47
CA VAL A 65 -18.49 1.50 -8.27
C VAL A 65 -19.97 1.79 -8.02
N TYR A 66 -20.29 2.78 -7.19
CA TYR A 66 -21.68 3.19 -6.90
C TYR A 66 -22.41 3.70 -8.14
N SER A 67 -21.72 4.39 -9.05
CA SER A 67 -22.33 4.88 -10.29
C SER A 67 -22.76 3.76 -11.23
N VAL A 68 -22.13 2.57 -11.13
CA VAL A 68 -22.41 1.41 -11.99
C VAL A 68 -23.36 0.42 -11.32
N PHE A 69 -23.12 0.10 -10.03
CA PHE A 69 -23.82 -0.98 -9.32
C PHE A 69 -24.82 -0.48 -8.29
N GLY A 70 -24.95 0.85 -8.12
CA GLY A 70 -25.76 1.44 -7.07
C GLY A 70 -25.06 1.42 -5.70
N VAL A 71 -25.62 2.19 -4.76
CA VAL A 71 -25.09 2.30 -3.38
C VAL A 71 -25.52 1.07 -2.58
N SER A 72 -24.54 0.31 -2.09
CA SER A 72 -24.77 -0.87 -1.24
C SER A 72 -23.50 -1.22 -0.46
N ASP A 73 -23.62 -2.03 0.57
CA ASP A 73 -22.50 -2.52 1.38
C ASP A 73 -21.49 -3.32 0.52
N THR A 74 -22.02 -4.12 -0.41
CA THR A 74 -21.21 -4.82 -1.40
C THR A 74 -20.40 -3.84 -2.24
N ALA A 75 -21.07 -2.86 -2.82
CA ALA A 75 -20.45 -1.88 -3.70
C ALA A 75 -19.39 -1.04 -2.98
N ALA A 76 -19.57 -0.76 -1.68
CA ALA A 76 -18.57 -0.09 -0.84
C ALA A 76 -17.26 -0.90 -0.71
N ARG A 77 -17.33 -2.23 -0.67
CA ARG A 77 -16.18 -3.13 -0.47
C ARG A 77 -15.47 -3.51 -1.77
N LEU A 78 -16.16 -3.43 -2.92
CA LEU A 78 -15.58 -3.81 -4.23
C LEU A 78 -14.25 -3.12 -4.55
N PRO A 79 -14.03 -1.82 -4.26
CA PRO A 79 -12.74 -1.19 -4.48
C PRO A 79 -11.58 -1.95 -3.82
N SER A 80 -11.73 -2.32 -2.56
CA SER A 80 -10.71 -3.07 -1.81
C SER A 80 -10.49 -4.47 -2.39
N SER A 81 -11.54 -5.16 -2.84
CA SER A 81 -11.43 -6.47 -3.49
C SER A 81 -10.65 -6.38 -4.81
N VAL A 82 -10.89 -5.32 -5.59
CA VAL A 82 -10.15 -5.04 -6.84
C VAL A 82 -8.69 -4.72 -6.53
N ASP A 83 -8.42 -3.84 -5.58
CA ASP A 83 -7.07 -3.45 -5.19
C ASP A 83 -6.24 -4.67 -4.72
N ALA A 84 -6.85 -5.56 -3.90
CA ALA A 84 -6.21 -6.83 -3.49
C ALA A 84 -5.91 -7.72 -4.69
N THR A 85 -6.83 -7.82 -5.65
CA THR A 85 -6.62 -8.59 -6.88
C THR A 85 -5.46 -8.01 -7.70
N LEU A 86 -5.35 -6.69 -7.79
CA LEU A 86 -4.24 -6.01 -8.48
C LEU A 86 -2.90 -6.31 -7.82
N ILE A 87 -2.83 -6.39 -6.48
CA ILE A 87 -1.61 -6.81 -5.76
C ILE A 87 -1.21 -8.23 -6.20
N VAL A 88 -2.15 -9.17 -6.17
CA VAL A 88 -1.88 -10.58 -6.54
C VAL A 88 -1.41 -10.70 -7.99
N ILE A 89 -2.05 -9.97 -8.90
CA ILE A 89 -1.64 -9.92 -10.31
C ILE A 89 -0.23 -9.32 -10.46
N ALA A 90 0.05 -8.22 -9.75
CA ALA A 90 1.36 -7.58 -9.79
C ALA A 90 2.48 -8.51 -9.29
N VAL A 91 2.24 -9.23 -8.19
CA VAL A 91 3.15 -10.26 -7.67
C VAL A 91 3.38 -11.36 -8.70
N TYR A 92 2.29 -11.90 -9.29
CA TYR A 92 2.41 -12.92 -10.32
C TYR A 92 3.25 -12.44 -11.52
N VAL A 93 2.95 -11.26 -12.06
CA VAL A 93 3.65 -10.69 -13.24
C VAL A 93 5.11 -10.42 -12.91
N PHE A 94 5.40 -9.90 -11.72
CA PHE A 94 6.75 -9.64 -11.26
C PHE A 94 7.58 -10.92 -11.20
N PHE A 95 7.13 -11.95 -10.50
CA PHE A 95 7.87 -13.21 -10.39
C PHE A 95 7.96 -13.95 -11.73
N ARG A 96 6.91 -13.93 -12.55
CA ARG A 96 6.96 -14.47 -13.92
C ARG A 96 8.03 -13.79 -14.77
N ARG A 97 8.31 -12.51 -14.54
CA ARG A 97 9.32 -11.74 -15.29
C ARG A 97 10.73 -11.96 -14.78
N PHE A 98 10.92 -11.98 -13.47
CA PHE A 98 12.23 -11.94 -12.83
C PHE A 98 12.66 -13.26 -12.18
N ARG A 99 11.72 -14.15 -11.87
CA ARG A 99 11.99 -15.44 -11.21
C ARG A 99 10.93 -16.49 -11.57
N ARG A 100 11.03 -17.01 -12.79
CA ARG A 100 10.07 -18.00 -13.31
C ARG A 100 10.07 -19.28 -12.47
N GLY A 101 8.89 -19.87 -12.33
CA GLY A 101 8.65 -21.13 -11.62
C GLY A 101 8.06 -20.97 -10.23
N VAL A 102 8.12 -19.75 -9.64
CA VAL A 102 7.54 -19.47 -8.32
C VAL A 102 6.39 -18.46 -8.38
N GLU A 103 6.04 -17.98 -9.58
CA GLU A 103 5.04 -16.92 -9.78
C GLU A 103 3.65 -17.29 -9.29
N VAL A 104 3.25 -18.55 -9.46
CA VAL A 104 1.94 -19.04 -9.02
C VAL A 104 1.91 -19.14 -7.50
N ASP A 105 2.95 -19.73 -6.91
CA ASP A 105 3.05 -19.90 -5.47
C ASP A 105 3.08 -18.54 -4.76
N ALA A 106 3.89 -17.60 -5.25
CA ALA A 106 3.95 -16.25 -4.71
C ALA A 106 2.59 -15.54 -4.76
N ALA A 107 1.86 -15.67 -5.87
CA ALA A 107 0.52 -15.10 -6.03
C ALA A 107 -0.50 -15.74 -5.08
N LEU A 108 -0.50 -17.08 -4.95
CA LEU A 108 -1.42 -17.79 -4.06
C LEU A 108 -1.11 -17.53 -2.59
N ILE A 109 0.17 -17.49 -2.20
CA ILE A 109 0.61 -17.10 -0.87
C ILE A 109 0.10 -15.68 -0.55
N THR A 110 0.32 -14.72 -1.45
CA THR A 110 -0.15 -13.34 -1.27
C THR A 110 -1.66 -13.29 -1.09
N ALA A 111 -2.42 -13.96 -1.97
CA ALA A 111 -3.88 -13.95 -1.93
C ALA A 111 -4.45 -14.62 -0.67
N SER A 112 -3.76 -15.59 -0.08
CA SER A 112 -4.21 -16.35 1.09
C SER A 112 -3.69 -15.81 2.42
N CYS A 113 -2.92 -14.73 2.45
CA CYS A 113 -2.57 -14.05 3.70
C CYS A 113 -3.82 -13.49 4.39
N ALA A 114 -3.96 -13.74 5.69
CA ALA A 114 -5.15 -13.34 6.46
C ALA A 114 -5.43 -11.82 6.38
N ALA A 115 -4.39 -10.99 6.45
CA ALA A 115 -4.55 -9.54 6.29
C ALA A 115 -5.05 -9.15 4.90
N VAL A 116 -4.53 -9.78 3.83
CA VAL A 116 -4.97 -9.49 2.47
C VAL A 116 -6.45 -9.86 2.30
N ILE A 117 -6.87 -11.02 2.81
CA ILE A 117 -8.28 -11.44 2.77
C ILE A 117 -9.14 -10.47 3.57
N GLY A 118 -8.73 -10.14 4.80
CA GLY A 118 -9.50 -9.26 5.68
C GLY A 118 -9.71 -7.88 5.08
N TYR A 119 -8.63 -7.23 4.66
CA TYR A 119 -8.73 -5.88 4.07
C TYR A 119 -9.31 -5.86 2.65
N ALA A 120 -9.18 -6.93 1.86
CA ALA A 120 -9.85 -7.05 0.58
C ALA A 120 -11.38 -7.03 0.69
N ARG A 121 -11.91 -7.42 1.85
CA ARG A 121 -13.35 -7.51 2.15
C ARG A 121 -13.85 -6.37 3.03
N ALA A 122 -13.04 -5.35 3.24
CA ALA A 122 -13.37 -4.18 4.05
C ALA A 122 -13.49 -2.93 3.18
N ALA A 123 -14.46 -2.07 3.46
CA ALA A 123 -14.58 -0.75 2.86
C ALA A 123 -13.56 0.19 3.51
N SER A 124 -12.29 0.10 3.08
CA SER A 124 -11.15 0.76 3.72
C SER A 124 -10.16 1.34 2.72
N MET A 125 -9.53 2.44 3.12
CA MET A 125 -8.43 3.06 2.38
C MET A 125 -7.12 2.25 2.45
N ASP A 126 -7.03 1.31 3.41
CA ASP A 126 -5.80 0.57 3.67
C ASP A 126 -5.43 -0.32 2.50
N MET A 127 -6.41 -0.94 1.83
CA MET A 127 -6.12 -1.76 0.66
C MET A 127 -5.66 -0.93 -0.54
N ALA A 128 -6.25 0.25 -0.77
CA ALA A 128 -5.81 1.18 -1.81
C ALA A 128 -4.36 1.65 -1.57
N LEU A 129 -4.01 1.99 -0.32
CA LEU A 129 -2.64 2.31 0.08
C LEU A 129 -1.71 1.12 -0.16
N THR A 130 -2.12 -0.08 0.30
CA THR A 130 -1.31 -1.31 0.19
C THR A 130 -1.07 -1.67 -1.28
N ALA A 131 -2.08 -1.56 -2.14
CA ALA A 131 -1.95 -1.82 -3.57
C ALA A 131 -0.98 -0.84 -4.23
N ALA A 132 -1.17 0.46 -4.00
CA ALA A 132 -0.28 1.48 -4.54
C ALA A 132 1.16 1.26 -4.05
N PHE A 133 1.37 1.04 -2.76
CA PHE A 133 2.68 0.82 -2.18
C PHE A 133 3.33 -0.46 -2.72
N ALA A 134 2.61 -1.59 -2.71
CA ALA A 134 3.15 -2.88 -3.13
C ALA A 134 3.52 -2.89 -4.62
N ILE A 135 2.62 -2.42 -5.49
CA ILE A 135 2.89 -2.34 -6.93
C ILE A 135 4.05 -1.37 -7.21
N GLY A 136 4.09 -0.25 -6.50
CA GLY A 136 5.17 0.72 -6.60
C GLY A 136 6.53 0.12 -6.22
N MET A 137 6.63 -0.59 -5.09
CA MET A 137 7.88 -1.20 -4.63
C MET A 137 8.35 -2.32 -5.57
N LEU A 138 7.44 -3.15 -6.08
CA LEU A 138 7.77 -4.13 -7.12
C LEU A 138 8.24 -3.46 -8.42
N ALA A 139 7.63 -2.34 -8.80
CA ALA A 139 8.05 -1.56 -9.97
C ALA A 139 9.43 -0.93 -9.76
N TRP A 140 9.71 -0.40 -8.57
CA TRP A 140 11.04 0.12 -8.24
C TRP A 140 12.11 -0.97 -8.35
N TRP A 141 11.85 -2.18 -7.83
CA TRP A 141 12.76 -3.30 -7.99
C TRP A 141 12.94 -3.71 -9.46
N ALA A 142 11.83 -3.77 -10.22
CA ALA A 142 11.88 -4.07 -11.65
C ALA A 142 12.70 -3.04 -12.45
N TRP A 143 12.66 -1.77 -12.04
CA TRP A 143 13.55 -0.74 -12.59
C TRP A 143 15.01 -1.01 -12.23
N ARG A 144 15.32 -1.32 -10.97
CA ARG A 144 16.69 -1.64 -10.53
C ARG A 144 17.30 -2.76 -11.37
N GLU A 145 16.52 -3.80 -11.67
CA GLU A 145 16.99 -4.96 -12.43
C GLU A 145 17.07 -4.71 -13.95
N SER A 146 16.16 -3.93 -14.50
CA SER A 146 16.04 -3.79 -15.97
C SER A 146 16.49 -2.43 -16.50
N GLU A 147 16.69 -1.45 -15.63
CA GLU A 147 16.98 -0.04 -15.92
C GLU A 147 15.92 0.67 -16.79
N LYS A 148 14.77 0.02 -17.06
CA LYS A 148 13.70 0.58 -17.87
C LYS A 148 12.93 1.63 -17.11
N ARG A 149 12.97 2.89 -17.59
CA ARG A 149 12.31 4.05 -16.96
C ARG A 149 10.81 3.92 -16.80
N ILE A 150 10.14 3.05 -17.57
CA ILE A 150 8.71 2.79 -17.43
C ILE A 150 8.36 2.22 -16.05
N TYR A 151 9.21 1.38 -15.48
CA TYR A 151 9.00 0.86 -14.13
C TYR A 151 9.20 1.95 -13.06
N LEU A 152 10.15 2.86 -13.28
CA LEU A 152 10.34 4.00 -12.40
C LEU A 152 9.17 4.99 -12.50
N ALA A 153 8.61 5.19 -13.69
CA ALA A 153 7.38 5.98 -13.87
C ALA A 153 6.20 5.32 -13.13
N LEU A 154 6.05 3.99 -13.23
CA LEU A 154 5.04 3.25 -12.49
C LEU A 154 5.22 3.40 -10.97
N PHE A 155 6.47 3.32 -10.47
CA PHE A 155 6.77 3.59 -9.07
C PHE A 155 6.28 4.96 -8.62
N TYR A 156 6.62 6.02 -9.34
CA TYR A 156 6.20 7.38 -8.98
C TYR A 156 4.68 7.58 -9.09
N GLY A 157 4.04 7.00 -10.11
CA GLY A 157 2.58 7.01 -10.22
C GLY A 157 1.90 6.31 -9.04
N CYS A 158 2.42 5.15 -8.65
CA CYS A 158 1.93 4.40 -7.49
C CYS A 158 2.16 5.16 -6.17
N MET A 159 3.31 5.83 -5.99
CA MET A 159 3.55 6.65 -4.81
C MET A 159 2.59 7.84 -4.75
N ALA A 160 2.23 8.43 -5.89
CA ALA A 160 1.22 9.49 -5.97
C ALA A 160 -0.17 8.97 -5.59
N LEU A 161 -0.57 7.80 -6.10
CA LEU A 161 -1.84 7.15 -5.72
C LEU A 161 -1.85 6.79 -4.23
N GLY A 162 -0.76 6.26 -3.69
CA GLY A 162 -0.61 5.99 -2.25
C GLY A 162 -0.77 7.26 -1.41
N THR A 163 -0.26 8.40 -1.91
CA THR A 163 -0.45 9.70 -1.27
C THR A 163 -1.91 10.14 -1.31
N LEU A 164 -2.61 9.89 -2.42
CA LEU A 164 -4.06 10.13 -2.53
C LEU A 164 -4.91 9.12 -1.75
N ALA A 165 -4.34 7.98 -1.31
CA ALA A 165 -5.03 7.01 -0.45
C ALA A 165 -4.98 7.41 1.04
N LYS A 166 -3.80 7.72 1.56
CA LYS A 166 -3.63 7.94 3.01
C LYS A 166 -2.58 9.01 3.38
N GLY A 167 -2.26 9.92 2.44
CA GLY A 167 -1.28 10.98 2.65
C GLY A 167 0.17 10.52 2.40
N PRO A 168 1.19 11.22 2.92
CA PRO A 168 2.59 11.04 2.53
C PRO A 168 3.24 9.74 3.01
N VAL A 169 2.49 8.88 3.65
CA VAL A 169 2.99 7.61 4.25
C VAL A 169 3.65 6.70 3.21
N ALA A 170 3.04 6.54 2.02
CA ALA A 170 3.59 5.66 0.99
C ALA A 170 4.98 6.10 0.50
N PRO A 171 5.18 7.35 0.02
CA PRO A 171 6.51 7.79 -0.41
C PRO A 171 7.52 7.85 0.75
N LEU A 172 7.08 8.13 1.98
CA LEU A 172 7.97 8.13 3.14
C LEU A 172 8.51 6.72 3.44
N LEU A 173 7.62 5.74 3.54
CA LEU A 173 8.02 4.34 3.75
C LEU A 173 8.90 3.82 2.61
N ALA A 174 8.55 4.14 1.36
CA ALA A 174 9.36 3.77 0.20
C ALA A 174 10.78 4.36 0.30
N ALA A 175 10.89 5.65 0.63
CA ALA A 175 12.18 6.32 0.80
C ALA A 175 13.02 5.65 1.90
N VAL A 176 12.43 5.35 3.06
CA VAL A 176 13.13 4.66 4.16
C VAL A 176 13.61 3.28 3.72
N VAL A 177 12.76 2.45 3.10
CA VAL A 177 13.14 1.11 2.63
C VAL A 177 14.26 1.20 1.60
N ILE A 178 14.17 2.11 0.62
CA ILE A 178 15.18 2.29 -0.43
C ILE A 178 16.52 2.75 0.15
N VAL A 179 16.50 3.72 1.06
CA VAL A 179 17.74 4.23 1.70
C VAL A 179 18.39 3.16 2.56
N LEU A 180 17.62 2.44 3.37
CA LEU A 180 18.16 1.34 4.18
C LEU A 180 18.72 0.22 3.30
N PHE A 181 18.00 -0.16 2.25
CA PHE A 181 18.47 -1.15 1.28
C PHE A 181 19.79 -0.71 0.65
N ALA A 182 19.86 0.50 0.11
CA ALA A 182 21.07 1.04 -0.53
C ALA A 182 22.26 1.14 0.45
N THR A 183 21.99 1.41 1.72
CA THR A 183 23.02 1.47 2.77
C THR A 183 23.54 0.07 3.12
N ILE A 184 22.65 -0.90 3.28
CA ILE A 184 22.98 -2.28 3.63
C ILE A 184 23.76 -2.96 2.50
N THR A 185 23.34 -2.75 1.25
CA THR A 185 23.98 -3.31 0.06
C THR A 185 25.17 -2.49 -0.43
N ARG A 186 25.44 -1.33 0.20
CA ARG A 186 26.49 -0.37 -0.20
C ARG A 186 26.30 0.23 -1.61
N GLU A 187 25.06 0.24 -2.10
CA GLU A 187 24.68 0.80 -3.41
C GLU A 187 24.11 2.22 -3.29
N LEU A 188 24.77 3.13 -2.54
CA LEU A 188 24.24 4.48 -2.27
C LEU A 188 23.92 5.30 -3.53
N ARG A 189 24.60 5.04 -4.65
CA ARG A 189 24.30 5.66 -5.96
C ARG A 189 22.87 5.38 -6.42
N LEU A 190 22.27 4.28 -5.95
CA LEU A 190 20.91 3.88 -6.29
C LEU A 190 19.88 4.92 -5.80
N VAL A 191 20.12 5.51 -4.62
CA VAL A 191 19.25 6.56 -4.07
C VAL A 191 19.20 7.76 -5.02
N GLY A 192 20.37 8.25 -5.45
CA GLY A 192 20.45 9.36 -6.42
C GLY A 192 19.81 9.04 -7.77
N ARG A 193 19.99 7.79 -8.27
CA ARG A 193 19.37 7.32 -9.52
C ARG A 193 17.84 7.18 -9.41
N THR A 194 17.32 6.92 -8.22
CA THR A 194 15.88 6.90 -7.96
C THR A 194 15.26 8.31 -8.08
N LEU A 195 16.00 9.37 -7.72
CA LEU A 195 15.55 10.75 -7.82
C LEU A 195 15.52 11.22 -9.29
N TRP A 196 14.51 10.79 -10.01
CA TRP A 196 14.31 11.08 -11.42
C TRP A 196 13.35 12.28 -11.59
N PRO A 197 13.82 13.43 -12.17
CA PRO A 197 13.01 14.65 -12.25
C PRO A 197 11.64 14.48 -12.94
N SER A 198 11.60 13.72 -14.05
CA SER A 198 10.33 13.47 -14.75
C SER A 198 9.38 12.58 -13.91
N GLY A 199 9.92 11.69 -13.06
CA GLY A 199 9.12 10.90 -12.12
C GLY A 199 8.55 11.77 -11.00
N ILE A 200 9.36 12.69 -10.46
CA ILE A 200 8.91 13.67 -9.46
C ILE A 200 7.81 14.55 -10.05
N LEU A 201 7.98 15.02 -11.29
CA LEU A 201 6.95 15.78 -12.00
C LEU A 201 5.66 14.94 -12.16
N LEU A 202 5.76 13.67 -12.54
CA LEU A 202 4.62 12.75 -12.64
C LEU A 202 3.92 12.60 -11.27
N PHE A 203 4.67 12.39 -10.20
CA PHE A 203 4.13 12.32 -8.85
C PHE A 203 3.36 13.60 -8.50
N CYS A 204 3.95 14.76 -8.74
CA CYS A 204 3.33 16.06 -8.50
C CYS A 204 2.07 16.26 -9.36
N ALA A 205 2.12 15.90 -10.64
CA ALA A 205 0.99 16.06 -11.55
C ALA A 205 -0.21 15.18 -11.17
N VAL A 206 0.02 14.03 -10.55
CA VAL A 206 -1.05 13.12 -10.10
C VAL A 206 -1.56 13.48 -8.70
N ALA A 207 -0.67 13.74 -7.74
CA ALA A 207 -1.07 13.97 -6.35
C ALA A 207 -1.52 15.40 -6.08
N LEU A 208 -0.76 16.42 -6.50
CA LEU A 208 -0.98 17.79 -6.08
C LEU A 208 -2.31 18.43 -6.54
N PRO A 209 -2.88 18.13 -7.72
CA PRO A 209 -4.10 18.79 -8.16
C PRO A 209 -5.23 18.70 -7.15
N TRP A 210 -5.43 17.51 -6.53
CA TRP A 210 -6.46 17.37 -5.51
C TRP A 210 -6.11 18.15 -4.24
N TYR A 211 -4.87 18.07 -3.76
CA TYR A 211 -4.45 18.78 -2.54
C TYR A 211 -4.60 20.30 -2.69
N VAL A 212 -4.27 20.84 -3.86
CA VAL A 212 -4.48 22.26 -4.17
C VAL A 212 -5.96 22.59 -4.24
N ALA A 213 -6.76 21.79 -4.95
CA ALA A 213 -8.19 22.03 -5.11
C ALA A 213 -8.94 21.99 -3.77
N VAL A 214 -8.66 20.99 -2.92
CA VAL A 214 -9.31 20.89 -1.60
C VAL A 214 -8.87 22.02 -0.67
N GLN A 215 -7.60 22.45 -0.71
CA GLN A 215 -7.10 23.55 0.10
C GLN A 215 -7.74 24.88 -0.31
N VAL A 216 -7.92 25.14 -1.62
CA VAL A 216 -8.58 26.36 -2.11
C VAL A 216 -10.05 26.40 -1.69
N ARG A 217 -10.75 25.25 -1.76
CA ARG A 217 -12.16 25.15 -1.34
C ARG A 217 -12.36 25.15 0.17
N ASN A 218 -11.39 24.62 0.91
CA ASN A 218 -11.46 24.43 2.37
C ASN A 218 -10.17 24.96 3.02
N PRO A 219 -10.07 26.25 3.35
CA PRO A 219 -8.83 26.84 3.88
C PRO A 219 -8.28 26.19 5.14
N GLN A 220 -9.14 25.53 5.93
CA GLN A 220 -8.76 24.79 7.14
C GLN A 220 -8.09 23.43 6.84
N PHE A 221 -8.11 22.94 5.58
CA PHE A 221 -7.64 21.59 5.22
C PHE A 221 -6.19 21.35 5.64
N PHE A 222 -5.27 22.26 5.34
CA PHE A 222 -3.85 22.10 5.70
C PHE A 222 -3.69 21.93 7.22
N ARG A 223 -4.38 22.74 8.01
CA ARG A 223 -4.30 22.67 9.47
C ARG A 223 -4.88 21.38 10.01
N GLU A 224 -6.03 20.94 9.49
CA GLU A 224 -6.69 19.73 9.94
C GLU A 224 -5.94 18.48 9.47
N PHE A 225 -5.66 18.35 8.18
CA PHE A 225 -5.05 17.16 7.61
C PHE A 225 -3.56 17.06 7.92
N ILE A 226 -2.76 18.10 7.64
CA ILE A 226 -1.30 18.02 7.78
C ILE A 226 -0.88 18.19 9.23
N LEU A 227 -1.34 19.24 9.93
CA LEU A 227 -0.88 19.50 11.27
C LEU A 227 -1.54 18.57 12.28
N LYS A 228 -2.87 18.48 12.31
CA LYS A 228 -3.60 17.73 13.33
C LYS A 228 -3.54 16.21 13.09
N HIS A 229 -3.85 15.72 11.89
CA HIS A 229 -3.96 14.28 11.62
C HIS A 229 -2.65 13.60 11.21
N ASN A 230 -1.65 14.32 10.72
CA ASN A 230 -0.35 13.74 10.41
C ASN A 230 0.73 14.09 11.45
N LEU A 231 1.01 15.37 11.73
CA LEU A 231 2.10 15.75 12.64
C LEU A 231 1.73 15.58 14.12
N THR A 232 0.57 16.10 14.56
CA THR A 232 0.19 16.03 15.98
C THR A 232 -0.08 14.60 16.43
N ARG A 233 -0.55 13.71 15.50
CA ARG A 233 -0.75 12.30 15.79
C ARG A 233 0.55 11.57 16.15
N PHE A 234 1.69 11.95 15.56
CA PHE A 234 3.00 11.38 15.89
C PHE A 234 3.63 11.99 17.15
N SER A 235 3.26 13.21 17.51
CA SER A 235 3.89 13.95 18.61
C SER A 235 3.08 14.00 19.90
N THR A 236 1.80 13.60 19.88
CA THR A 236 0.92 13.66 21.05
C THR A 236 -0.02 12.46 21.14
N ASN A 237 -0.41 12.08 22.39
CA ASN A 237 -1.40 11.02 22.66
C ASN A 237 -2.85 11.47 22.39
N LEU A 238 -3.10 12.24 21.33
CA LEU A 238 -4.41 12.86 21.05
C LEU A 238 -5.55 11.83 20.86
N TYR A 239 -5.23 10.58 20.50
CA TYR A 239 -6.21 9.53 20.22
C TYR A 239 -6.25 8.40 21.27
N HIS A 240 -5.55 8.57 22.43
CA HIS A 240 -5.58 7.59 23.53
C HIS A 240 -5.55 6.11 23.08
N HIS A 241 -4.58 5.75 22.23
CA HIS A 241 -4.23 4.36 21.99
C HIS A 241 -2.93 4.04 22.74
N PRO A 242 -3.02 3.69 24.04
CA PRO A 242 -1.85 3.36 24.86
C PRO A 242 -1.39 1.92 24.56
N GLU A 243 -1.29 1.60 23.27
CA GLU A 243 -0.84 0.27 22.89
C GLU A 243 0.65 0.15 23.18
N PRO A 244 1.11 -0.96 23.79
CA PRO A 244 2.52 -1.16 24.05
C PRO A 244 3.30 -1.26 22.72
N PHE A 245 4.59 -0.88 22.72
CA PHE A 245 5.44 -0.88 21.53
C PHE A 245 5.49 -2.22 20.79
N TRP A 246 5.22 -3.34 21.47
CA TRP A 246 5.16 -4.70 20.88
C TRP A 246 3.79 -5.07 20.30
N TYR A 247 2.79 -4.19 20.41
CA TYR A 247 1.40 -4.47 19.96
C TYR A 247 1.33 -4.92 18.49
N TYR A 248 2.11 -4.30 17.62
CA TYR A 248 2.11 -4.65 16.20
C TYR A 248 2.75 -6.02 15.90
N LEU A 249 3.52 -6.59 16.82
CA LEU A 249 4.13 -7.90 16.62
C LEU A 249 3.08 -9.04 16.52
N PRO A 250 2.17 -9.24 17.48
CA PRO A 250 1.10 -10.22 17.34
C PRO A 250 0.14 -9.92 16.18
N VAL A 251 -0.14 -8.63 15.90
CA VAL A 251 -0.94 -8.24 14.74
C VAL A 251 -0.29 -8.72 13.44
N MET A 252 1.01 -8.52 13.28
CA MET A 252 1.77 -8.99 12.12
C MET A 252 1.77 -10.54 12.03
N LEU A 253 1.90 -11.23 13.16
CA LEU A 253 1.86 -12.70 13.17
C LEU A 253 0.51 -13.21 12.66
N ILE A 254 -0.59 -12.63 13.12
CA ILE A 254 -1.95 -12.96 12.65
C ILE A 254 -2.13 -12.58 11.18
N ALA A 255 -1.66 -11.40 10.79
CA ALA A 255 -1.76 -10.88 9.43
C ALA A 255 -1.12 -11.80 8.39
N LEU A 256 -0.01 -12.46 8.76
CA LEU A 256 0.76 -13.35 7.89
C LEU A 256 0.29 -14.81 7.91
N LEU A 257 -0.75 -15.14 8.68
CA LEU A 257 -1.28 -16.50 8.65
C LEU A 257 -1.80 -16.86 7.24
N PRO A 258 -1.64 -18.13 6.79
CA PRO A 258 -0.97 -19.26 7.51
C PRO A 258 0.55 -19.30 7.28
N TRP A 259 1.14 -18.31 6.60
CA TRP A 259 2.50 -18.33 6.04
C TRP A 259 3.59 -17.88 7.01
N ILE A 260 3.25 -17.48 8.23
CA ILE A 260 4.18 -16.88 9.19
C ILE A 260 5.44 -17.71 9.43
N VAL A 261 5.33 -19.04 9.50
CA VAL A 261 6.48 -19.93 9.74
C VAL A 261 7.48 -19.83 8.59
N PHE A 262 7.00 -19.78 7.35
CA PHE A 262 7.85 -19.65 6.15
C PHE A 262 8.47 -18.25 6.05
N VAL A 263 7.73 -17.20 6.43
CA VAL A 263 8.24 -15.82 6.45
C VAL A 263 9.38 -15.70 7.47
N VAL A 264 9.20 -16.22 8.67
CA VAL A 264 10.25 -16.21 9.72
C VAL A 264 11.45 -17.05 9.29
N ALA A 265 11.22 -18.25 8.76
CA ALA A 265 12.30 -19.11 8.27
C ALA A 265 13.10 -18.45 7.15
N GLY A 266 12.41 -17.78 6.19
CA GLY A 266 13.03 -17.02 5.11
C GLY A 266 13.86 -15.84 5.62
N ALA A 267 13.32 -15.06 6.55
CA ALA A 267 14.04 -13.93 7.15
C ALA A 267 15.29 -14.38 7.92
N VAL A 268 15.19 -15.45 8.72
CA VAL A 268 16.35 -16.03 9.43
C VAL A 268 17.38 -16.60 8.46
N GLY A 269 16.94 -17.27 7.40
CA GLY A 269 17.83 -17.76 6.33
C GLY A 269 18.59 -16.61 5.66
N THR A 270 17.89 -15.56 5.28
CA THR A 270 18.49 -14.35 4.68
C THR A 270 19.52 -13.71 5.59
N LEU A 271 19.22 -13.55 6.88
CA LEU A 271 20.16 -13.00 7.87
C LEU A 271 21.43 -13.86 7.99
N ARG A 272 21.30 -15.19 8.01
CA ARG A 272 22.45 -16.12 8.08
C ARG A 272 23.35 -16.00 6.86
N VAL A 273 22.75 -16.03 5.65
CA VAL A 273 23.51 -15.90 4.40
C VAL A 273 24.18 -14.53 4.32
N TRP A 274 23.45 -13.46 4.59
CA TRP A 274 24.02 -12.11 4.59
C TRP A 274 25.18 -11.93 5.59
N TRP A 275 25.08 -12.54 6.78
CA TRP A 275 26.15 -12.50 7.78
C TRP A 275 27.39 -13.29 7.34
N SER A 276 27.19 -14.43 6.65
CA SER A 276 28.31 -15.23 6.13
C SER A 276 29.02 -14.52 4.97
N GLU A 277 28.28 -13.86 4.08
CA GLU A 277 28.86 -13.13 2.95
C GLU A 277 29.63 -11.86 3.37
N ARG A 278 29.21 -11.19 4.45
CA ARG A 278 29.97 -10.07 5.01
C ARG A 278 31.39 -10.43 5.42
N LYS A 279 31.64 -11.70 5.73
CA LYS A 279 32.96 -12.23 6.09
C LYS A 279 33.77 -12.68 4.87
N SER A 280 33.14 -12.79 3.71
CA SER A 280 33.77 -13.17 2.44
C SER A 280 34.35 -11.95 1.75
N SER A 281 35.54 -12.08 1.19
CA SER A 281 36.27 -10.99 0.50
C SER A 281 35.72 -10.64 -0.89
N ALA A 282 34.76 -11.41 -1.41
CA ALA A 282 34.12 -11.20 -2.70
C ALA A 282 32.60 -11.31 -2.55
N PRO A 283 31.85 -10.18 -2.40
CA PRO A 283 30.40 -10.23 -2.42
C PRO A 283 29.94 -10.61 -3.83
N SER A 284 29.24 -11.75 -3.96
CA SER A 284 28.52 -12.08 -5.18
C SER A 284 27.29 -11.20 -5.29
N PRO A 285 26.98 -10.60 -6.45
CA PRO A 285 25.72 -9.91 -6.69
C PRO A 285 24.59 -10.94 -6.89
N ASP A 286 24.19 -11.63 -5.82
CA ASP A 286 23.12 -12.60 -5.90
C ASP A 286 21.79 -11.86 -5.84
N PHE A 287 21.00 -11.97 -6.93
CA PHE A 287 19.63 -11.44 -7.02
C PHE A 287 18.78 -11.88 -5.82
N GLU A 288 18.90 -13.15 -5.43
CA GLU A 288 18.08 -13.72 -4.36
C GLU A 288 18.39 -13.07 -3.01
N LEU A 289 19.65 -12.91 -2.68
CA LEU A 289 20.04 -12.28 -1.42
C LEU A 289 19.58 -10.82 -1.35
N HIS A 290 19.84 -10.05 -2.42
CA HIS A 290 19.43 -8.65 -2.46
C HIS A 290 17.91 -8.51 -2.42
N PHE A 291 17.15 -9.36 -3.16
CA PHE A 291 15.70 -9.33 -3.11
C PHE A 291 15.16 -9.71 -1.73
N ASN A 292 15.74 -10.70 -1.08
CA ASN A 292 15.35 -11.12 0.26
C ASN A 292 15.65 -10.04 1.31
N VAL A 293 16.79 -9.34 1.20
CA VAL A 293 17.10 -8.17 2.05
C VAL A 293 16.06 -7.06 1.84
N PHE A 294 15.74 -6.75 0.58
CA PHE A 294 14.73 -5.76 0.24
C PHE A 294 13.34 -6.14 0.78
N ALA A 295 12.91 -7.39 0.59
CA ALA A 295 11.63 -7.90 1.09
C ALA A 295 11.58 -7.89 2.63
N SER A 296 12.68 -8.24 3.29
CA SER A 296 12.78 -8.19 4.76
C SER A 296 12.67 -6.76 5.29
N LEU A 297 13.31 -5.79 4.65
CA LEU A 297 13.18 -4.37 4.99
C LEU A 297 11.74 -3.87 4.76
N TRP A 298 11.14 -4.28 3.65
CA TRP A 298 9.76 -3.94 3.35
C TRP A 298 8.75 -4.51 4.39
N LEU A 299 9.05 -5.68 4.96
CA LEU A 299 8.25 -6.24 6.05
C LEU A 299 8.46 -5.48 7.38
N VAL A 300 9.73 -5.18 7.72
CA VAL A 300 10.09 -4.65 9.04
C VAL A 300 9.80 -3.15 9.18
N VAL A 301 10.11 -2.36 8.15
CA VAL A 301 9.99 -0.89 8.22
C VAL A 301 8.56 -0.43 8.52
N PRO A 302 7.49 -0.93 7.86
CA PRO A 302 6.12 -0.52 8.20
C PRO A 302 5.66 -0.93 9.60
N VAL A 303 6.26 -1.97 10.18
CA VAL A 303 5.93 -2.42 11.56
C VAL A 303 6.58 -1.54 12.62
N LEU A 304 7.74 -0.96 12.30
CA LEU A 304 8.47 -0.05 13.18
C LEU A 304 7.98 1.41 13.08
N PHE A 305 7.24 1.74 12.01
CA PHE A 305 6.65 3.05 11.75
C PHE A 305 5.29 3.21 12.43
#